data_84bc4729f5d3b10e4959aeaaff6eff7e
#
_entry.id   84bc4729f5d3b10e4959aeaaff6eff7e
#
_cell.length_a   1.000
_cell.length_b   1.000
_cell.length_c   1.000
_cell.angle_alpha   90.00
_cell.angle_beta   90.00
_cell.angle_gamma   90.00
#
_symmetry.space_group_name_H-M   'P 1'
#
loop_
_entity.id
_entity.type
_entity.pdbx_description
1 polymer ?
#
loop_
_entity_poly.entity_id
_entity_poly.type
_entity_poly.pdbx_seq_one_letter_code
_entity_poly.pdbx_strand_id
1 'polypeptide(L)'
;MNTLLDLLFVAVLRFGIAGAAWATILSQGISALLTLFVLTREKACYRIIWSKVRLDPSMTKKIFFLGLPSAIQMAVTSFSNVFVQAYINRFGSAAMAGWSSYGKIDKFCVLPIQSLSLGVTTFVGQNLGARKIDRVRQSTKVGTLLCFAVAILITIPVLIFARPLVSMFNRTPEVLDYGTLFIRLEMPFYLALCVNQVHAGTLRGIGNTKAPMVIMMSCFIVFRQIYLYTITQFTDSVIAVALGYPLGWVLCSICPVSYTHLTLPT
;
A
#
# COMPACT_ATOMS: atom_id res chain seq x y z
N MET A 1 -18.89 -9.69 -4.04
CA MET A 1 -19.28 -10.33 -5.33
C MET A 1 -18.16 -11.19 -5.91
N ASN A 2 -16.92 -10.71 -6.02
CA ASN A 2 -15.80 -11.53 -6.52
C ASN A 2 -15.69 -12.88 -5.77
N THR A 3 -15.67 -12.88 -4.44
CA THR A 3 -15.60 -14.11 -3.61
C THR A 3 -16.73 -15.11 -3.92
N LEU A 4 -17.94 -14.61 -4.19
CA LEU A 4 -19.07 -15.49 -4.53
C LEU A 4 -18.88 -16.12 -5.92
N LEU A 5 -18.38 -15.34 -6.88
CA LEU A 5 -18.06 -15.84 -8.22
C LEU A 5 -16.86 -16.80 -8.19
N ASP A 6 -15.86 -16.54 -7.34
CA ASP A 6 -14.74 -17.47 -7.14
C ASP A 6 -15.22 -18.82 -6.59
N LEU A 7 -16.09 -18.81 -5.57
CA LEU A 7 -16.68 -20.03 -5.04
C LEU A 7 -17.50 -20.77 -6.10
N LEU A 8 -18.30 -20.04 -6.88
CA LEU A 8 -19.11 -20.63 -7.94
C LEU A 8 -18.23 -21.28 -9.03
N PHE A 9 -17.26 -20.52 -9.56
CA PHE A 9 -16.48 -20.99 -10.71
C PHE A 9 -15.39 -21.99 -10.33
N VAL A 10 -14.77 -21.82 -9.16
CA VAL A 10 -13.69 -22.72 -8.72
C VAL A 10 -14.23 -23.93 -7.97
N ALA A 11 -15.10 -23.73 -6.96
CA ALA A 11 -15.57 -24.81 -6.11
C ALA A 11 -16.72 -25.61 -6.73
N VAL A 12 -17.72 -24.94 -7.35
CA VAL A 12 -18.90 -25.60 -7.91
C VAL A 12 -18.65 -26.06 -9.34
N LEU A 13 -18.26 -25.11 -10.23
CA LEU A 13 -18.07 -25.42 -11.66
C LEU A 13 -16.69 -26.04 -11.98
N ARG A 14 -15.76 -26.04 -11.02
CA ARG A 14 -14.43 -26.65 -11.10
C ARG A 14 -13.58 -26.16 -12.29
N PHE A 15 -13.71 -24.89 -12.67
CA PHE A 15 -12.93 -24.29 -13.75
C PHE A 15 -11.46 -24.02 -13.37
N GLY A 16 -11.06 -24.37 -12.13
CA GLY A 16 -9.68 -24.20 -11.67
C GLY A 16 -9.22 -22.74 -11.74
N ILE A 17 -7.98 -22.52 -12.19
CA ILE A 17 -7.36 -21.19 -12.28
C ILE A 17 -8.12 -20.27 -13.24
N ALA A 18 -8.61 -20.81 -14.37
CA ALA A 18 -9.41 -20.04 -15.32
C ALA A 18 -10.71 -19.52 -14.68
N GLY A 19 -11.35 -20.30 -13.78
CA GLY A 19 -12.53 -19.89 -13.03
C GLY A 19 -12.26 -18.65 -12.15
N ALA A 20 -11.17 -18.61 -11.44
CA ALA A 20 -10.77 -17.46 -10.63
C ALA A 20 -10.50 -16.21 -11.49
N ALA A 21 -9.87 -16.37 -12.65
CA ALA A 21 -9.65 -15.28 -13.59
C ALA A 21 -10.98 -14.70 -14.12
N TRP A 22 -11.90 -15.56 -14.56
CA TRP A 22 -13.24 -15.13 -15.01
C TRP A 22 -14.05 -14.48 -13.91
N ALA A 23 -14.03 -15.01 -12.68
CA ALA A 23 -14.68 -14.42 -11.52
C ALA A 23 -14.19 -12.99 -11.26
N THR A 24 -12.88 -12.78 -11.35
CA THR A 24 -12.28 -11.45 -11.18
C THR A 24 -12.70 -10.47 -12.27
N ILE A 25 -12.63 -10.86 -13.54
CA ILE A 25 -12.99 -10.01 -14.68
C ILE A 25 -14.48 -9.64 -14.62
N LEU A 26 -15.36 -10.62 -14.38
CA LEU A 26 -16.81 -10.40 -14.31
C LEU A 26 -17.18 -9.50 -13.13
N SER A 27 -16.58 -9.73 -11.95
CA SER A 27 -16.87 -8.89 -10.77
C SER A 27 -16.45 -7.43 -10.97
N GLN A 28 -15.29 -7.19 -11.59
CA GLN A 28 -14.84 -5.85 -11.93
C GLN A 28 -15.70 -5.22 -13.01
N GLY A 29 -16.08 -5.97 -14.04
CA GLY A 29 -17.01 -5.51 -15.09
C GLY A 29 -18.36 -5.07 -14.53
N ILE A 30 -18.97 -5.90 -13.69
CA ILE A 30 -20.24 -5.57 -13.04
C ILE A 30 -20.09 -4.34 -12.13
N SER A 31 -19.00 -4.27 -11.35
CA SER A 31 -18.73 -3.10 -10.50
C SER A 31 -18.58 -1.82 -11.31
N ALA A 32 -17.86 -1.87 -12.43
CA ALA A 32 -17.71 -0.74 -13.34
C ALA A 32 -19.06 -0.29 -13.94
N LEU A 33 -19.88 -1.24 -14.40
CA LEU A 33 -21.21 -0.95 -14.96
C LEU A 33 -22.16 -0.35 -13.93
N LEU A 34 -22.17 -0.89 -12.70
CA LEU A 34 -22.96 -0.33 -11.60
C LEU A 34 -22.50 1.10 -11.24
N THR A 35 -21.19 1.34 -11.17
CA THR A 35 -20.65 2.68 -10.91
C THR A 35 -21.05 3.66 -12.00
N LEU A 36 -20.91 3.29 -13.27
CA LEU A 36 -21.35 4.11 -14.40
C LEU A 36 -22.86 4.38 -14.37
N PHE A 37 -23.66 3.38 -14.05
CA PHE A 37 -25.11 3.51 -13.92
C PHE A 37 -25.48 4.52 -12.82
N VAL A 38 -24.87 4.42 -11.63
CA VAL A 38 -25.10 5.38 -10.54
C VAL A 38 -24.66 6.78 -10.96
N LEU A 39 -23.46 6.95 -11.50
CA LEU A 39 -22.93 8.25 -11.92
C LEU A 39 -23.74 8.91 -13.03
N THR A 40 -24.43 8.14 -13.88
CA THR A 40 -25.30 8.69 -14.92
C THR A 40 -26.67 9.09 -14.40
N ARG A 41 -27.16 8.44 -13.33
CA ARG A 41 -28.49 8.71 -12.75
C ARG A 41 -28.47 9.74 -11.62
N GLU A 42 -27.32 9.94 -10.99
CA GLU A 42 -27.20 10.87 -9.87
C GLU A 42 -27.50 12.31 -10.29
N LYS A 43 -28.15 13.08 -9.39
CA LYS A 43 -28.47 14.50 -9.64
C LYS A 43 -27.41 15.46 -9.08
N ALA A 44 -26.21 14.96 -8.80
CA ALA A 44 -25.11 15.73 -8.23
C ALA A 44 -24.23 16.41 -9.30
N CYS A 45 -23.39 17.33 -8.88
CA CYS A 45 -22.48 18.08 -9.77
C CYS A 45 -21.46 17.19 -10.51
N TYR A 46 -21.24 15.95 -10.03
CA TYR A 46 -20.35 14.96 -10.65
C TYR A 46 -21.06 13.98 -11.60
N ARG A 47 -22.32 14.25 -11.97
CA ARG A 47 -23.08 13.42 -12.92
C ARG A 47 -22.39 13.33 -14.25
N ILE A 48 -22.26 12.12 -14.80
CA ILE A 48 -21.78 11.91 -16.17
C ILE A 48 -22.90 12.23 -17.16
N ILE A 49 -22.67 13.20 -18.03
CA ILE A 49 -23.54 13.55 -19.16
C ILE A 49 -22.84 13.12 -20.43
N TRP A 50 -23.24 11.98 -20.99
CA TRP A 50 -22.57 11.36 -22.15
C TRP A 50 -22.39 12.31 -23.34
N SER A 51 -23.38 13.17 -23.62
CA SER A 51 -23.28 14.16 -24.69
C SER A 51 -22.23 15.25 -24.46
N LYS A 52 -21.74 15.41 -23.23
CA LYS A 52 -20.70 16.38 -22.85
C LYS A 52 -19.35 15.74 -22.59
N VAL A 53 -19.25 14.41 -22.67
CA VAL A 53 -17.98 13.71 -22.51
C VAL A 53 -17.10 14.01 -23.73
N ARG A 54 -15.99 14.69 -23.47
CA ARG A 54 -14.96 15.01 -24.47
C ARG A 54 -13.58 15.00 -23.83
N LEU A 55 -12.58 14.69 -24.63
CA LEU A 55 -11.19 14.80 -24.19
C LEU A 55 -10.80 16.28 -24.21
N ASP A 56 -10.52 16.84 -23.06
CA ASP A 56 -9.92 18.16 -22.91
C ASP A 56 -8.39 17.99 -22.76
N PRO A 57 -7.59 18.48 -23.72
CA PRO A 57 -6.14 18.32 -23.68
C PRO A 57 -5.51 18.90 -22.42
N SER A 58 -6.03 20.01 -21.89
CA SER A 58 -5.53 20.65 -20.68
C SER A 58 -5.76 19.78 -19.44
N MET A 59 -6.98 19.25 -19.29
CA MET A 59 -7.32 18.34 -18.19
C MET A 59 -6.59 17.01 -18.30
N THR A 60 -6.51 16.44 -19.50
CA THR A 60 -5.78 15.20 -19.78
C THR A 60 -4.31 15.35 -19.40
N LYS A 61 -3.69 16.47 -19.77
CA LYS A 61 -2.29 16.78 -19.41
C LYS A 61 -2.13 16.86 -17.88
N LYS A 62 -3.05 17.53 -17.17
CA LYS A 62 -2.99 17.62 -15.71
C LYS A 62 -3.11 16.24 -15.05
N ILE A 63 -4.07 15.42 -15.48
CA ILE A 63 -4.27 14.06 -14.96
C ILE A 63 -3.01 13.22 -15.19
N PHE A 64 -2.44 13.29 -16.40
CA PHE A 64 -1.22 12.55 -16.73
C PHE A 64 -0.03 12.95 -15.84
N PHE A 65 0.21 14.26 -15.68
CA PHE A 65 1.32 14.76 -14.87
C PHE A 65 1.15 14.50 -13.37
N LEU A 66 -0.08 14.35 -12.87
CA LEU A 66 -0.34 13.96 -11.49
C LEU A 66 -0.28 12.43 -11.31
N GLY A 67 -0.77 11.67 -12.28
CA GLY A 67 -0.82 10.21 -12.21
C GLY A 67 0.51 9.53 -12.49
N LEU A 68 1.27 10.03 -13.46
CA LEU A 68 2.53 9.41 -13.89
C LEU A 68 3.56 9.23 -12.76
N PRO A 69 3.83 10.24 -11.90
CA PRO A 69 4.74 10.06 -10.78
C PRO A 69 4.29 8.96 -9.82
N SER A 70 3.00 8.89 -9.52
CA SER A 70 2.45 7.85 -8.64
C SER A 70 2.54 6.46 -9.28
N ALA A 71 2.31 6.34 -10.59
CA ALA A 71 2.45 5.08 -11.32
C ALA A 71 3.90 4.60 -11.34
N ILE A 72 4.86 5.50 -11.63
CA ILE A 72 6.29 5.19 -11.58
C ILE A 72 6.68 4.74 -10.17
N GLN A 73 6.25 5.47 -9.13
CA GLN A 73 6.51 5.10 -7.74
C GLN A 73 6.04 3.68 -7.43
N MET A 74 4.81 3.31 -7.82
CA MET A 74 4.26 1.98 -7.59
C MET A 74 5.03 0.90 -8.34
N ALA A 75 5.34 1.12 -9.62
CA ALA A 75 6.08 0.17 -10.45
C ALA A 75 7.47 -0.09 -9.88
N VAL A 76 8.20 0.96 -9.55
CA VAL A 76 9.58 0.84 -9.05
C VAL A 76 9.62 0.27 -7.63
N THR A 77 8.64 0.57 -6.79
CA THR A 77 8.52 -0.08 -5.47
C THR A 77 8.25 -1.58 -5.61
N SER A 78 7.37 -1.98 -6.53
CA SER A 78 7.11 -3.40 -6.82
C SER A 78 8.36 -4.11 -7.33
N PHE A 79 9.11 -3.47 -8.22
CA PHE A 79 10.39 -3.98 -8.72
C PHE A 79 11.44 -4.14 -7.61
N SER A 80 11.53 -3.15 -6.70
CA SER A 80 12.42 -3.24 -5.53
C SER A 80 12.08 -4.43 -4.62
N ASN A 81 10.81 -4.79 -4.48
CA ASN A 81 10.40 -5.96 -3.71
C ASN A 81 10.86 -7.29 -4.33
N VAL A 82 11.02 -7.35 -5.66
CA VAL A 82 11.58 -8.53 -6.34
C VAL A 82 13.05 -8.75 -5.93
N PHE A 83 13.84 -7.69 -5.79
CA PHE A 83 15.22 -7.82 -5.29
C PHE A 83 15.25 -8.35 -3.86
N VAL A 84 14.41 -7.84 -2.96
CA VAL A 84 14.35 -8.37 -1.59
C VAL A 84 14.00 -9.84 -1.60
N GLN A 85 13.03 -10.26 -2.43
CA GLN A 85 12.68 -11.67 -2.61
C GLN A 85 13.89 -12.49 -3.05
N ALA A 86 14.71 -11.97 -3.96
CA ALA A 86 15.92 -12.66 -4.41
C ALA A 86 16.95 -12.85 -3.28
N TYR A 87 17.11 -11.85 -2.40
CA TYR A 87 17.96 -11.99 -1.21
C TYR A 87 17.40 -13.02 -0.21
N ILE A 88 16.08 -13.03 0.04
CA ILE A 88 15.44 -14.02 0.92
C ILE A 88 15.59 -15.44 0.37
N ASN A 89 15.53 -15.61 -0.97
CA ASN A 89 15.67 -16.92 -1.61
C ASN A 89 17.03 -17.60 -1.33
N ARG A 90 18.07 -16.82 -0.99
CA ARG A 90 19.40 -17.38 -0.62
C ARG A 90 19.36 -18.20 0.67
N PHE A 91 18.38 -17.98 1.54
CA PHE A 91 18.23 -18.69 2.83
C PHE A 91 17.42 -20.00 2.72
N GLY A 92 17.11 -20.42 1.51
CA GLY A 92 16.45 -21.69 1.24
C GLY A 92 14.92 -21.62 1.15
N SER A 93 14.33 -22.77 0.82
CA SER A 93 12.89 -22.88 0.52
C SER A 93 12.00 -22.59 1.73
N ALA A 94 12.44 -22.93 2.94
CA ALA A 94 11.69 -22.66 4.16
C ALA A 94 11.59 -21.16 4.46
N ALA A 95 12.68 -20.40 4.31
CA ALA A 95 12.67 -18.95 4.46
C ALA A 95 11.79 -18.28 3.41
N MET A 96 11.86 -18.74 2.16
CA MET A 96 11.03 -18.25 1.05
C MET A 96 9.54 -18.50 1.29
N ALA A 97 9.17 -19.70 1.77
CA ALA A 97 7.79 -20.03 2.12
C ALA A 97 7.29 -19.23 3.33
N GLY A 98 8.15 -19.02 4.34
CA GLY A 98 7.88 -18.15 5.49
C GLY A 98 7.63 -16.71 5.09
N TRP A 99 8.49 -16.15 4.22
CA TRP A 99 8.33 -14.81 3.66
C TRP A 99 7.04 -14.67 2.85
N SER A 100 6.71 -15.66 2.03
CA SER A 100 5.46 -15.68 1.27
C SER A 100 4.22 -15.71 2.18
N SER A 101 4.27 -16.47 3.27
CA SER A 101 3.19 -16.53 4.26
C SER A 101 3.03 -15.21 5.03
N TYR A 102 4.16 -14.63 5.47
CA TYR A 102 4.20 -13.28 6.04
C TYR A 102 3.59 -12.26 5.06
N GLY A 103 4.00 -12.25 3.79
CA GLY A 103 3.52 -11.29 2.80
C GLY A 103 2.02 -11.34 2.53
N LYS A 104 1.36 -12.48 2.75
CA LYS A 104 -0.11 -12.58 2.68
C LYS A 104 -0.77 -11.90 3.88
N ILE A 105 -0.22 -12.10 5.09
CA ILE A 105 -0.69 -11.46 6.32
C ILE A 105 -0.45 -9.95 6.26
N ASP A 106 0.75 -9.53 5.82
CA ASP A 106 1.15 -8.14 5.62
C ASP A 106 0.16 -7.37 4.74
N LYS A 107 -0.22 -7.94 3.59
CA LYS A 107 -1.20 -7.32 2.70
C LYS A 107 -2.53 -7.04 3.40
N PHE A 108 -3.02 -7.97 4.23
CA PHE A 108 -4.24 -7.76 5.02
C PHE A 108 -4.09 -6.61 6.01
N CYS A 109 -2.95 -6.51 6.68
CA CYS A 109 -2.68 -5.49 7.69
C CYS A 109 -2.48 -4.10 7.07
N VAL A 110 -1.87 -4.02 5.88
CA VAL A 110 -1.57 -2.76 5.19
C VAL A 110 -2.81 -2.17 4.50
N LEU A 111 -3.78 -2.97 4.06
CA LEU A 111 -4.98 -2.49 3.37
C LEU A 111 -5.76 -1.39 4.12
N PRO A 112 -6.08 -1.52 5.42
CA PRO A 112 -6.78 -0.45 6.16
C PRO A 112 -5.95 0.84 6.24
N ILE A 113 -4.63 0.72 6.42
CA ILE A 113 -3.71 1.88 6.45
C ILE A 113 -3.73 2.62 5.11
N GLN A 114 -3.67 1.88 4.00
CA GLN A 114 -3.76 2.46 2.65
C GLN A 114 -5.12 3.11 2.40
N SER A 115 -6.20 2.50 2.86
CA SER A 115 -7.56 3.04 2.72
C SER A 115 -7.71 4.37 3.48
N LEU A 116 -7.17 4.46 4.70
CA LEU A 116 -7.15 5.70 5.46
C LEU A 116 -6.31 6.80 4.77
N SER A 117 -5.15 6.44 4.23
CA SER A 117 -4.32 7.36 3.45
C SER A 117 -5.04 7.91 2.22
N LEU A 118 -5.80 7.06 1.53
CA LEU A 118 -6.64 7.49 0.40
C LEU A 118 -7.77 8.42 0.84
N GLY A 119 -8.40 8.13 1.99
CA GLY A 119 -9.39 9.02 2.63
C GLY A 119 -8.80 10.39 2.95
N VAL A 120 -7.60 10.43 3.54
CA VAL A 120 -6.87 11.69 3.80
C VAL A 120 -6.58 12.43 2.50
N THR A 121 -6.13 11.75 1.46
CA THR A 121 -5.86 12.36 0.14
C THR A 121 -7.11 13.06 -0.40
N THR A 122 -8.26 12.38 -0.37
CA THR A 122 -9.53 12.91 -0.84
C THR A 122 -10.00 14.09 0.00
N PHE A 123 -9.94 13.96 1.33
CA PHE A 123 -10.35 15.01 2.27
C PHE A 123 -9.48 16.27 2.12
N VAL A 124 -8.17 16.11 2.00
CA VAL A 124 -7.22 17.20 1.75
C VAL A 124 -7.55 17.91 0.45
N GLY A 125 -7.73 17.16 -0.65
CA GLY A 125 -8.05 17.73 -1.96
C GLY A 125 -9.35 18.53 -1.95
N GLN A 126 -10.39 18.02 -1.32
CA GLN A 126 -11.70 18.71 -1.20
C GLN A 126 -11.60 19.98 -0.36
N ASN A 127 -10.92 19.94 0.80
CA ASN A 127 -10.80 21.11 1.67
C ASN A 127 -9.85 22.17 1.10
N LEU A 128 -8.80 21.76 0.39
CA LEU A 128 -7.93 22.67 -0.35
C LEU A 128 -8.72 23.40 -1.46
N GLY A 129 -9.53 22.66 -2.24
CA GLY A 129 -10.41 23.27 -3.25
C GLY A 129 -11.42 24.24 -2.66
N ALA A 130 -11.89 23.98 -1.44
CA ALA A 130 -12.77 24.88 -0.66
C ALA A 130 -12.01 26.00 0.08
N ARG A 131 -10.69 26.13 -0.08
CA ARG A 131 -9.80 27.09 0.60
C ARG A 131 -9.81 27.00 2.15
N LYS A 132 -10.12 25.82 2.71
CA LYS A 132 -10.15 25.56 4.15
C LYS A 132 -8.83 24.98 4.64
N ILE A 133 -7.78 25.79 4.68
CA ILE A 133 -6.40 25.35 4.97
C ILE A 133 -6.26 24.74 6.37
N ASP A 134 -6.94 25.30 7.38
CA ASP A 134 -6.90 24.76 8.75
C ASP A 134 -7.39 23.29 8.79
N ARG A 135 -8.41 22.96 8.00
CA ARG A 135 -8.92 21.59 7.89
C ARG A 135 -7.92 20.68 7.20
N VAL A 136 -7.14 21.18 6.24
CA VAL A 136 -6.07 20.43 5.59
C VAL A 136 -5.00 20.04 6.62
N ARG A 137 -4.56 20.98 7.46
CA ARG A 137 -3.58 20.70 8.53
C ARG A 137 -4.11 19.72 9.56
N GLN A 138 -5.34 19.96 10.01
CA GLN A 138 -5.98 19.09 11.00
C GLN A 138 -6.19 17.68 10.46
N SER A 139 -6.51 17.52 9.16
CA SER A 139 -6.71 16.21 8.54
C SER A 139 -5.47 15.34 8.56
N THR A 140 -4.28 15.93 8.37
CA THR A 140 -3.02 15.18 8.45
C THR A 140 -2.78 14.65 9.87
N LYS A 141 -2.99 15.50 10.90
CA LYS A 141 -2.83 15.09 12.31
C LYS A 141 -3.84 14.01 12.70
N VAL A 142 -5.12 14.25 12.43
CA VAL A 142 -6.20 13.30 12.74
C VAL A 142 -6.03 12.00 11.94
N GLY A 143 -5.69 12.11 10.66
CA GLY A 143 -5.42 10.94 9.80
C GLY A 143 -4.26 10.09 10.32
N THR A 144 -3.18 10.71 10.79
CA THR A 144 -2.05 9.99 11.40
C THR A 144 -2.48 9.28 12.69
N LEU A 145 -3.23 9.96 13.56
CA LEU A 145 -3.71 9.40 14.82
C LEU A 145 -4.66 8.22 14.58
N LEU A 146 -5.60 8.36 13.64
CA LEU A 146 -6.49 7.26 13.23
C LEU A 146 -5.72 6.08 12.63
N CYS A 147 -4.71 6.37 11.80
CA CYS A 147 -3.84 5.34 11.24
C CYS A 147 -3.08 4.58 12.33
N PHE A 148 -2.57 5.29 13.36
CA PHE A 148 -1.92 4.66 14.50
C PHE A 148 -2.87 3.77 15.28
N ALA A 149 -4.09 4.27 15.59
CA ALA A 149 -5.09 3.49 16.29
C ALA A 149 -5.43 2.18 15.54
N VAL A 150 -5.64 2.27 14.22
CA VAL A 150 -5.93 1.09 13.38
C VAL A 150 -4.71 0.16 13.28
N ALA A 151 -3.50 0.72 13.11
CA ALA A 151 -2.29 -0.08 13.06
C ALA A 151 -2.07 -0.85 14.37
N ILE A 152 -2.23 -0.20 15.53
CA ILE A 152 -2.08 -0.83 16.84
C ILE A 152 -3.15 -1.91 17.02
N LEU A 153 -4.40 -1.64 16.67
CA LEU A 153 -5.52 -2.58 16.78
C LEU A 153 -5.28 -3.85 15.95
N ILE A 154 -4.62 -3.73 14.80
CA ILE A 154 -4.30 -4.87 13.92
C ILE A 154 -2.99 -5.54 14.34
N THR A 155 -1.95 -4.76 14.63
CA THR A 155 -0.60 -5.29 14.89
C THR A 155 -0.54 -6.09 16.18
N ILE A 156 -1.21 -5.66 17.25
CA ILE A 156 -1.17 -6.38 18.53
C ILE A 156 -1.72 -7.81 18.40
N PRO A 157 -2.94 -8.04 17.88
CA PRO A 157 -3.43 -9.41 17.67
C PRO A 157 -2.56 -10.23 16.72
N VAL A 158 -2.04 -9.62 15.65
CA VAL A 158 -1.18 -10.33 14.69
C VAL A 158 0.13 -10.77 15.34
N LEU A 159 0.74 -9.96 16.22
CA LEU A 159 1.93 -10.32 16.97
C LEU A 159 1.67 -11.45 17.98
N ILE A 160 0.53 -11.41 18.68
CA ILE A 160 0.14 -12.44 19.66
C ILE A 160 -0.13 -13.78 18.94
N PHE A 161 -0.88 -13.73 17.84
CA PHE A 161 -1.29 -14.90 17.07
C PHE A 161 -0.40 -15.18 15.86
N ALA A 162 0.84 -14.67 15.82
CA ALA A 162 1.73 -14.79 14.66
C ALA A 162 1.92 -16.23 14.19
N ARG A 163 2.24 -17.17 15.10
CA ARG A 163 2.47 -18.58 14.75
C ARG A 163 1.18 -19.28 14.26
N PRO A 164 0.02 -19.17 14.91
CA PRO A 164 -1.27 -19.65 14.38
C PRO A 164 -1.60 -19.07 13.01
N LEU A 165 -1.39 -17.77 12.77
CA LEU A 165 -1.68 -17.12 11.49
C LEU A 165 -0.81 -17.68 10.36
N VAL A 166 0.49 -17.84 10.58
CA VAL A 166 1.37 -18.48 9.59
C VAL A 166 0.96 -19.92 9.34
N SER A 167 0.52 -20.66 10.38
CA SER A 167 0.10 -22.07 10.27
C SER A 167 -1.13 -22.28 9.36
N MET A 168 -1.92 -21.24 9.12
CA MET A 168 -3.03 -21.28 8.16
C MET A 168 -2.55 -21.44 6.71
N PHE A 169 -1.31 -21.02 6.42
CA PHE A 169 -0.73 -21.08 5.08
C PHE A 169 0.27 -22.23 4.90
N ASN A 170 1.02 -22.54 5.94
CA ASN A 170 1.99 -23.64 5.93
C ASN A 170 2.23 -24.14 7.36
N ARG A 171 2.27 -25.47 7.54
CA ARG A 171 2.42 -26.12 8.86
C ARG A 171 3.83 -26.67 9.10
N THR A 172 4.75 -26.56 8.14
CA THR A 172 6.12 -27.02 8.31
C THR A 172 6.81 -26.20 9.40
N PRO A 173 7.41 -26.82 10.43
CA PRO A 173 7.98 -26.13 11.59
C PRO A 173 8.97 -25.01 11.22
N GLU A 174 9.89 -25.27 10.29
CA GLU A 174 10.88 -24.29 9.82
C GLU A 174 10.21 -23.07 9.15
N VAL A 175 9.15 -23.29 8.37
CA VAL A 175 8.37 -22.22 7.73
C VAL A 175 7.62 -21.39 8.76
N LEU A 176 7.07 -22.04 9.80
CA LEU A 176 6.44 -21.35 10.92
C LEU A 176 7.41 -20.44 11.66
N ASP A 177 8.63 -20.90 11.88
CA ASP A 177 9.65 -20.14 12.59
C ASP A 177 10.07 -18.91 11.77
N TYR A 178 10.37 -19.06 10.47
CA TYR A 178 10.68 -17.94 9.60
C TYR A 178 9.50 -16.96 9.46
N GLY A 179 8.28 -17.44 9.20
CA GLY A 179 7.12 -16.57 9.05
C GLY A 179 6.79 -15.78 10.32
N THR A 180 6.91 -16.42 11.49
CA THR A 180 6.74 -15.78 12.79
C THR A 180 7.84 -14.75 13.07
N LEU A 181 9.09 -15.05 12.69
CA LEU A 181 10.22 -14.15 12.79
C LEU A 181 9.97 -12.87 11.98
N PHE A 182 9.55 -13.00 10.71
CA PHE A 182 9.28 -11.84 9.84
C PHE A 182 8.13 -10.98 10.39
N ILE A 183 7.05 -11.58 10.87
CA ILE A 183 5.94 -10.85 11.51
C ILE A 183 6.47 -10.04 12.70
N ARG A 184 7.25 -10.64 13.59
CA ARG A 184 7.77 -9.98 14.80
C ARG A 184 8.79 -8.89 14.50
N LEU A 185 9.52 -9.00 13.38
CA LEU A 185 10.49 -7.99 12.96
C LEU A 185 9.83 -6.79 12.28
N GLU A 186 8.84 -7.02 11.43
CA GLU A 186 8.29 -6.00 10.55
C GLU A 186 7.15 -5.21 11.21
N MET A 187 6.22 -5.91 11.89
CA MET A 187 4.99 -5.34 12.40
C MET A 187 5.16 -4.18 13.41
N PRO A 188 6.16 -4.17 14.32
CA PRO A 188 6.36 -3.05 15.23
C PRO A 188 6.63 -1.71 14.51
N PHE A 189 7.14 -1.76 13.29
CA PHE A 189 7.46 -0.58 12.48
C PHE A 189 6.30 -0.05 11.64
N TYR A 190 5.10 -0.63 11.76
CA TYR A 190 3.91 -0.15 11.05
C TYR A 190 3.50 1.26 11.44
N LEU A 191 3.88 1.73 12.63
CA LEU A 191 3.68 3.13 13.00
C LEU A 191 4.46 4.08 12.08
N ALA A 192 5.70 3.74 11.73
CA ALA A 192 6.48 4.49 10.74
C ALA A 192 5.83 4.42 9.35
N LEU A 193 5.31 3.25 8.95
CA LEU A 193 4.56 3.10 7.70
C LEU A 193 3.30 3.99 7.69
N CYS A 194 2.57 4.11 8.80
CA CYS A 194 1.40 4.99 8.92
C CYS A 194 1.76 6.46 8.66
N VAL A 195 2.81 6.97 9.31
CA VAL A 195 3.31 8.33 9.09
C VAL A 195 3.59 8.56 7.61
N ASN A 196 4.31 7.64 7.02
CA ASN A 196 4.69 7.67 5.62
C ASN A 196 3.49 7.74 4.67
N GLN A 197 2.52 6.85 4.86
CA GLN A 197 1.33 6.75 4.02
C GLN A 197 0.43 7.99 4.15
N VAL A 198 0.21 8.49 5.36
CA VAL A 198 -0.65 9.66 5.58
C VAL A 198 -0.02 10.93 5.03
N HIS A 199 1.28 11.16 5.26
CA HIS A 199 1.97 12.35 4.73
C HIS A 199 2.07 12.31 3.20
N ALA A 200 2.36 11.14 2.62
CA ALA A 200 2.30 10.95 1.17
C ALA A 200 0.88 11.19 0.63
N GLY A 201 -0.16 10.74 1.34
CA GLY A 201 -1.56 11.00 1.03
C GLY A 201 -1.88 12.50 1.06
N THR A 202 -1.42 13.22 2.08
CA THR A 202 -1.56 14.68 2.18
C THR A 202 -0.90 15.39 1.00
N LEU A 203 0.34 15.05 0.67
CA LEU A 203 1.07 15.64 -0.46
C LEU A 203 0.36 15.38 -1.79
N ARG A 204 -0.16 14.17 -2.02
CA ARG A 204 -0.98 13.88 -3.20
C ARG A 204 -2.26 14.70 -3.21
N GLY A 205 -2.91 14.85 -2.06
CA GLY A 205 -4.14 15.65 -1.91
C GLY A 205 -3.96 17.13 -2.24
N ILE A 206 -2.80 17.72 -1.94
CA ILE A 206 -2.47 19.09 -2.36
C ILE A 206 -1.99 19.21 -3.81
N GLY A 207 -1.96 18.09 -4.56
CA GLY A 207 -1.52 18.06 -5.96
C GLY A 207 0.00 17.89 -6.14
N ASN A 208 0.77 17.74 -5.07
CA ASN A 208 2.21 17.50 -5.17
C ASN A 208 2.50 15.99 -5.14
N THR A 209 2.45 15.34 -6.29
CA THR A 209 2.73 13.90 -6.44
C THR A 209 4.21 13.59 -6.64
N LYS A 210 5.01 14.58 -7.02
CA LYS A 210 6.45 14.43 -7.28
C LYS A 210 7.24 14.23 -5.97
N ALA A 211 6.91 15.02 -4.94
CA ALA A 211 7.63 14.94 -3.67
C ALA A 211 7.53 13.55 -3.01
N PRO A 212 6.35 12.95 -2.79
CA PRO A 212 6.27 11.59 -2.25
C PRO A 212 6.91 10.55 -3.17
N MET A 213 6.86 10.72 -4.50
CA MET A 213 7.56 9.84 -5.43
C MET A 213 9.07 9.86 -5.16
N VAL A 214 9.70 11.03 -5.18
CA VAL A 214 11.16 11.16 -4.99
C VAL A 214 11.59 10.64 -3.62
N ILE A 215 10.89 11.03 -2.54
CA ILE A 215 11.20 10.59 -1.18
C ILE A 215 11.10 9.06 -1.06
N MET A 216 9.99 8.47 -1.51
CA MET A 216 9.80 7.04 -1.41
C MET A 216 10.77 6.25 -2.30
N MET A 217 11.08 6.74 -3.51
CA MET A 217 12.10 6.14 -4.37
C MET A 217 13.47 6.17 -3.71
N SER A 218 13.87 7.30 -3.13
CA SER A 218 15.17 7.41 -2.44
C SER A 218 15.26 6.43 -1.26
N CYS A 219 14.22 6.32 -0.44
CA CYS A 219 14.21 5.47 0.76
C CYS A 219 14.01 3.98 0.42
N PHE A 220 13.02 3.65 -0.43
CA PHE A 220 12.66 2.25 -0.67
C PHE A 220 13.45 1.57 -1.79
N ILE A 221 14.15 2.35 -2.62
CA ILE A 221 14.96 1.80 -3.68
C ILE A 221 16.42 2.06 -3.39
N VAL A 222 16.85 3.34 -3.45
CA VAL A 222 18.27 3.65 -3.34
C VAL A 222 18.83 3.19 -2.00
N PHE A 223 18.27 3.68 -0.89
CA PHE A 223 18.74 3.31 0.44
C PHE A 223 18.61 1.80 0.70
N ARG A 224 17.46 1.20 0.42
CA ARG A 224 17.23 -0.23 0.69
C ARG A 224 18.15 -1.13 -0.12
N GLN A 225 18.40 -0.83 -1.41
CA GLN A 225 19.31 -1.64 -2.21
C GLN A 225 20.77 -1.49 -1.77
N ILE A 226 21.20 -0.28 -1.44
CA ILE A 226 22.54 -0.05 -0.86
C ILE A 226 22.67 -0.81 0.47
N TYR A 227 21.67 -0.71 1.34
CA TYR A 227 21.65 -1.44 2.61
C TYR A 227 21.77 -2.96 2.39
N LEU A 228 20.91 -3.53 1.53
CA LEU A 228 20.91 -4.98 1.26
C LEU A 228 22.23 -5.43 0.65
N TYR A 229 22.76 -4.70 -0.31
CA TYR A 229 24.05 -5.01 -0.90
C TYR A 229 25.18 -4.97 0.15
N THR A 230 25.21 -3.93 0.96
CA THR A 230 26.25 -3.76 1.98
C THR A 230 26.14 -4.82 3.08
N ILE A 231 24.94 -5.01 3.67
CA ILE A 231 24.78 -5.90 4.82
C ILE A 231 25.07 -7.36 4.45
N THR A 232 24.77 -7.78 3.23
CA THR A 232 25.05 -9.16 2.78
C THR A 232 26.53 -9.44 2.52
N GLN A 233 27.39 -8.42 2.52
CA GLN A 233 28.85 -8.61 2.52
C GLN A 233 29.41 -8.90 3.92
N PHE A 234 28.69 -8.47 4.98
CA PHE A 234 29.15 -8.60 6.36
C PHE A 234 28.49 -9.73 7.14
N THR A 235 27.28 -10.15 6.72
CA THR A 235 26.52 -11.18 7.43
C THR A 235 25.58 -11.96 6.53
N ASP A 236 25.49 -13.27 6.75
CA ASP A 236 24.52 -14.17 6.15
C ASP A 236 23.31 -14.38 7.07
N SER A 237 22.75 -13.29 7.60
CA SER A 237 21.58 -13.32 8.49
C SER A 237 20.31 -12.91 7.77
N VAL A 238 19.28 -13.77 7.79
CA VAL A 238 17.97 -13.45 7.27
C VAL A 238 17.32 -12.27 7.99
N ILE A 239 17.62 -12.10 9.29
CA ILE A 239 17.14 -10.98 10.11
C ILE A 239 17.69 -9.66 9.55
N ALA A 240 18.99 -9.63 9.24
CA ALA A 240 19.62 -8.44 8.68
C ALA A 240 19.01 -8.05 7.32
N VAL A 241 18.67 -9.02 6.47
CA VAL A 241 18.00 -8.77 5.19
C VAL A 241 16.57 -8.26 5.42
N ALA A 242 15.80 -8.86 6.33
CA ALA A 242 14.43 -8.45 6.63
C ALA A 242 14.37 -7.02 7.17
N LEU A 243 15.32 -6.60 8.03
CA LEU A 243 15.39 -5.24 8.58
C LEU A 243 15.50 -4.14 7.50
N GLY A 244 15.81 -4.47 6.26
CA GLY A 244 15.80 -3.52 5.14
C GLY A 244 14.46 -2.85 4.89
N TYR A 245 13.32 -3.48 5.26
CA TYR A 245 11.98 -2.87 5.19
C TYR A 245 11.76 -1.85 6.30
N PRO A 246 11.87 -2.23 7.59
CA PRO A 246 11.68 -1.30 8.70
C PRO A 246 12.59 -0.07 8.64
N LEU A 247 13.87 -0.26 8.33
CA LEU A 247 14.81 0.86 8.19
C LEU A 247 14.39 1.81 7.07
N GLY A 248 13.94 1.28 5.94
CA GLY A 248 13.39 2.09 4.84
C GLY A 248 12.14 2.87 5.27
N TRP A 249 11.23 2.27 6.06
CA TRP A 249 10.04 2.96 6.55
C TRP A 249 10.37 4.07 7.55
N VAL A 250 11.28 3.82 8.49
CA VAL A 250 11.72 4.82 9.48
C VAL A 250 12.38 6.00 8.77
N LEU A 251 13.34 5.75 7.87
CA LEU A 251 14.00 6.79 7.11
C LEU A 251 13.00 7.59 6.25
N CYS A 252 12.10 6.88 5.58
CA CYS A 252 11.07 7.50 4.76
C CYS A 252 10.04 8.28 5.59
N SER A 253 9.82 7.96 6.88
CA SER A 253 8.86 8.73 7.70
C SER A 253 9.43 10.09 8.14
N ILE A 254 10.72 10.22 8.30
CA ILE A 254 11.38 11.47 8.69
C ILE A 254 11.28 12.52 7.56
N CYS A 255 11.58 12.12 6.33
CA CYS A 255 11.63 13.03 5.18
C CYS A 255 10.28 13.71 4.85
N PRO A 256 9.13 12.98 4.73
CA PRO A 256 7.86 13.61 4.41
C PRO A 256 7.33 14.50 5.55
N VAL A 257 7.59 14.16 6.81
CA VAL A 257 7.20 15.01 7.95
C VAL A 257 7.90 16.35 7.84
N SER A 258 9.23 16.36 7.67
CA SER A 258 10.00 17.60 7.49
C SER A 258 9.51 18.39 6.27
N TYR A 259 9.25 17.71 5.14
CA TYR A 259 8.80 18.36 3.91
C TYR A 259 7.38 18.93 4.04
N THR A 260 6.44 18.24 4.67
CA THR A 260 5.07 18.74 4.87
C THR A 260 5.03 19.93 5.81
N HIS A 261 5.88 19.98 6.84
CA HIS A 261 6.01 21.16 7.71
C HIS A 261 6.51 22.39 6.96
N LEU A 262 7.37 22.23 5.96
CA LEU A 262 7.92 23.31 5.16
C LEU A 262 6.99 23.79 4.03
N THR A 263 6.11 22.92 3.52
CA THR A 263 5.33 23.17 2.30
C THR A 263 3.83 23.42 2.53
N LEU A 264 3.28 23.03 3.68
CA LEU A 264 1.92 23.44 4.02
C LEU A 264 1.91 24.94 4.30
N PRO A 265 1.07 25.74 3.60
CA PRO A 265 1.02 27.19 3.81
C PRO A 265 0.75 27.51 5.27
N THR A 266 1.53 28.45 5.80
CA THR A 266 1.41 28.98 7.18
C THR A 266 0.08 29.67 7.39
#